data_40577c54e97030fe038a83ad88a5dd60
#
_entry.id   40577c54e97030fe038a83ad88a5dd60
#
_cell.length_a   1.000
_cell.length_b   1.000
_cell.length_c   1.000
_cell.angle_alpha   90.00
_cell.angle_beta   90.00
_cell.angle_gamma   90.00
#
_symmetry.space_group_name_H-M   'P 1'
#
loop_
_entity.id
_entity.type
_entity.pdbx_description
1 polymer ?
#
loop_
_entity_poly.entity_id
_entity_poly.type
_entity_poly.pdbx_seq_one_letter_code
_entity_poly.pdbx_strand_id
1 'polypeptide(L)'
;LSLSQNNFLGSGNRVSMSVQNNSFSRGLSFSFLDPYFTDDGISVGYNLSYSENDFSDFNIANFSTDNIAAEAVFGLPLSETDAISASIGIDRIDLNTVDGQTPPELIDYLVQALGDRARFARAPGDTPDPFPCLDIDNDPATPDCVVQQVAFSRLWTVNAWRGQIGWARDTRNDFFAPTAGMFNRVGAEIALPGSDLEYFKISY
;
A
#
# COMPACT_ATOMS: atom_id res chain seq x y z
N LEU A 1 -15.95 -3.95 -10.28
CA LEU A 1 -15.89 -4.24 -11.71
C LEU A 1 -14.49 -4.75 -12.04
N SER A 2 -14.40 -5.87 -12.75
CA SER A 2 -13.10 -6.37 -13.23
C SER A 2 -13.20 -6.79 -14.69
N LEU A 3 -12.17 -6.49 -15.45
CA LEU A 3 -11.98 -6.88 -16.84
C LEU A 3 -10.63 -7.57 -16.95
N SER A 4 -10.59 -8.74 -17.56
CA SER A 4 -9.35 -9.46 -17.86
C SER A 4 -9.43 -10.04 -19.24
N GLN A 5 -8.39 -9.83 -20.03
CA GLN A 5 -8.27 -10.36 -21.37
C GLN A 5 -6.92 -11.08 -21.49
N ASN A 6 -6.98 -12.37 -21.78
CA ASN A 6 -5.84 -13.15 -22.21
C ASN A 6 -5.69 -12.99 -23.73
N ASN A 7 -4.48 -12.91 -24.22
CA ASN A 7 -4.19 -12.69 -25.64
C ASN A 7 -4.75 -11.35 -26.15
N PHE A 8 -4.34 -10.26 -25.48
CA PHE A 8 -4.75 -8.90 -25.83
C PHE A 8 -4.37 -8.56 -27.28
N LEU A 9 -5.38 -8.25 -28.09
CA LEU A 9 -5.25 -7.93 -29.52
C LEU A 9 -4.45 -8.99 -30.34
N GLY A 10 -4.45 -10.25 -29.91
CA GLY A 10 -3.74 -11.33 -30.59
C GLY A 10 -2.23 -11.39 -30.29
N SER A 11 -1.73 -10.60 -29.36
CA SER A 11 -0.29 -10.52 -29.02
C SER A 11 0.19 -11.62 -28.06
N GLY A 12 -0.72 -12.42 -27.48
CA GLY A 12 -0.38 -13.37 -26.42
C GLY A 12 -0.28 -12.75 -25.03
N ASN A 13 -0.30 -11.42 -24.95
CA ASN A 13 -0.17 -10.70 -23.70
C ASN A 13 -1.47 -10.74 -22.89
N ARG A 14 -1.34 -10.70 -21.56
CA ARG A 14 -2.48 -10.60 -20.65
C ARG A 14 -2.60 -9.19 -20.10
N VAL A 15 -3.81 -8.66 -20.17
CA VAL A 15 -4.16 -7.38 -19.56
C VAL A 15 -5.30 -7.60 -18.59
N SER A 16 -5.20 -7.03 -17.41
CA SER A 16 -6.31 -7.01 -16.46
C SER A 16 -6.43 -5.64 -15.81
N MET A 17 -7.67 -5.24 -15.57
CA MET A 17 -8.03 -4.01 -14.89
C MET A 17 -9.14 -4.30 -13.90
N SER A 18 -9.02 -3.80 -12.68
CA SER A 18 -10.09 -3.87 -11.71
C SER A 18 -10.37 -2.52 -11.08
N VAL A 19 -11.65 -2.25 -10.85
CA VAL A 19 -12.13 -1.07 -10.14
C VAL A 19 -13.01 -1.54 -9.00
N GLN A 20 -12.65 -1.18 -7.80
CA GLN A 20 -13.40 -1.43 -6.58
C GLN A 20 -13.89 -0.11 -6.00
N ASN A 21 -15.16 -0.05 -5.60
CA ASN A 21 -15.72 1.10 -4.92
C ASN A 21 -16.79 0.60 -3.95
N ASN A 22 -16.51 0.73 -2.67
CA ASN A 22 -17.45 0.46 -1.59
C ASN A 22 -17.36 1.57 -0.54
N SER A 23 -18.13 1.50 0.54
CA SER A 23 -18.23 2.58 1.53
C SER A 23 -16.91 2.90 2.23
N PHE A 24 -16.03 1.91 2.39
CA PHE A 24 -14.77 2.05 3.15
C PHE A 24 -13.52 1.88 2.31
N SER A 25 -13.63 1.42 1.06
CA SER A 25 -12.47 1.16 0.22
C SER A 25 -12.77 1.48 -1.24
N ARG A 26 -11.87 2.25 -1.84
CA ARG A 26 -11.85 2.53 -3.27
C ARG A 26 -10.53 2.04 -3.83
N GLY A 27 -10.56 1.42 -4.99
CA GLY A 27 -9.34 0.89 -5.58
C GLY A 27 -9.41 0.82 -7.10
N LEU A 28 -8.25 1.02 -7.70
CA LEU A 28 -7.98 0.80 -9.11
C LEU A 28 -6.73 -0.07 -9.22
N SER A 29 -6.79 -1.13 -9.98
CA SER A 29 -5.58 -1.89 -10.33
C SER A 29 -5.52 -2.15 -11.83
N PHE A 30 -4.31 -2.10 -12.35
CA PHE A 30 -3.98 -2.43 -13.72
C PHE A 30 -2.79 -3.39 -13.69
N SER A 31 -2.88 -4.47 -14.48
CA SER A 31 -1.80 -5.44 -14.64
C SER A 31 -1.64 -5.77 -16.11
N PHE A 32 -0.40 -5.76 -16.55
CA PHE A 32 0.03 -6.20 -17.86
C PHE A 32 1.06 -7.32 -17.69
N LEU A 33 0.97 -8.37 -18.47
CA LEU A 33 1.94 -9.47 -18.49
C LEU A 33 2.22 -9.90 -19.93
N ASP A 34 3.48 -9.85 -20.30
CA ASP A 34 4.01 -10.49 -21.48
C ASP A 34 4.68 -11.81 -21.06
N PRO A 35 4.08 -12.97 -21.33
CA PRO A 35 4.63 -14.27 -20.90
C PRO A 35 5.82 -14.73 -21.74
N TYR A 36 6.04 -14.14 -22.91
CA TYR A 36 7.08 -14.52 -23.87
C TYR A 36 7.86 -13.29 -24.35
N PHE A 37 8.29 -12.44 -23.41
CA PHE A 37 9.07 -11.24 -23.71
C PHE A 37 10.38 -11.56 -24.43
N THR A 38 10.95 -12.74 -24.18
CA THR A 38 12.08 -13.29 -24.91
C THR A 38 11.76 -14.68 -25.45
N ASP A 39 12.50 -15.11 -26.48
CA ASP A 39 12.37 -16.45 -27.06
C ASP A 39 12.69 -17.58 -26.06
N ASP A 40 13.49 -17.29 -25.03
CA ASP A 40 13.82 -18.19 -23.93
C ASP A 40 12.69 -18.33 -22.88
N GLY A 41 11.55 -17.64 -23.06
CA GLY A 41 10.40 -17.73 -22.18
C GLY A 41 10.49 -16.84 -20.94
N ILE A 42 11.35 -15.83 -20.92
CA ILE A 42 11.32 -14.82 -19.85
C ILE A 42 10.03 -14.03 -19.98
N SER A 43 9.28 -13.95 -18.88
CA SER A 43 8.09 -13.13 -18.79
C SER A 43 8.39 -11.79 -18.14
N VAL A 44 7.69 -10.74 -18.58
CA VAL A 44 7.75 -9.41 -17.98
C VAL A 44 6.34 -8.93 -17.69
N GLY A 45 6.11 -8.45 -16.46
CA GLY A 45 4.84 -7.90 -16.04
C GLY A 45 5.00 -6.53 -15.40
N TYR A 46 3.94 -5.73 -15.48
CA TYR A 46 3.82 -4.44 -14.82
C TYR A 46 2.51 -4.40 -14.05
N ASN A 47 2.59 -4.05 -12.78
CA ASN A 47 1.43 -3.87 -11.91
C ASN A 47 1.38 -2.42 -11.44
N LEU A 48 0.22 -1.80 -11.59
CA LEU A 48 -0.07 -0.47 -11.06
C LEU A 48 -1.30 -0.58 -10.19
N SER A 49 -1.27 -0.02 -8.99
CA SER A 49 -2.42 -0.02 -8.11
C SER A 49 -2.54 1.30 -7.35
N TYR A 50 -3.78 1.68 -7.13
CA TYR A 50 -4.19 2.73 -6.23
C TYR A 50 -5.28 2.19 -5.31
N SER A 51 -5.17 2.44 -4.02
CA SER A 51 -6.20 2.08 -3.06
C SER A 51 -6.32 3.15 -1.99
N GLU A 52 -7.54 3.52 -1.68
CA GLU A 52 -7.93 4.42 -0.60
C GLU A 52 -8.78 3.60 0.37
N ASN A 53 -8.42 3.60 1.65
CA ASN A 53 -9.16 2.89 2.69
C ASN A 53 -9.45 3.86 3.83
N ASP A 54 -10.73 4.02 4.15
CA ASP A 54 -11.21 4.83 5.27
C ASP A 54 -11.75 3.91 6.37
N PHE A 55 -11.09 3.92 7.52
CA PHE A 55 -11.46 3.09 8.66
C PHE A 55 -12.32 3.82 9.69
N SER A 56 -12.62 5.11 9.47
CA SER A 56 -13.42 5.93 10.37
C SER A 56 -14.85 5.42 10.55
N ASP A 57 -15.43 4.85 9.48
CA ASP A 57 -16.81 4.35 9.49
C ASP A 57 -17.01 3.11 10.39
N PHE A 58 -15.94 2.39 10.72
CA PHE A 58 -16.04 1.16 11.53
C PHE A 58 -15.97 1.38 13.03
N ASN A 59 -15.81 2.62 13.50
CA ASN A 59 -15.67 2.92 14.93
C ASN A 59 -14.50 2.17 15.61
N ILE A 60 -13.54 1.68 14.83
CA ILE A 60 -12.38 0.93 15.34
C ILE A 60 -11.21 1.87 15.56
N ALA A 61 -10.96 2.77 14.61
CA ALA A 61 -9.90 3.78 14.69
C ALA A 61 -10.11 4.84 13.60
N ASN A 62 -9.97 6.11 13.96
CA ASN A 62 -10.06 7.21 12.98
C ASN A 62 -8.71 7.40 12.28
N PHE A 63 -8.51 6.67 11.22
CA PHE A 63 -7.43 6.91 10.26
C PHE A 63 -7.86 6.47 8.86
N SER A 64 -7.26 7.07 7.84
CA SER A 64 -7.39 6.64 6.45
C SER A 64 -6.02 6.40 5.82
N THR A 65 -5.97 5.52 4.83
CA THR A 65 -4.76 5.19 4.10
C THR A 65 -4.98 5.29 2.61
N ASP A 66 -4.11 6.02 1.93
CA ASP A 66 -4.02 6.07 0.49
C ASP A 66 -2.72 5.38 0.07
N ASN A 67 -2.80 4.40 -0.81
CA ASN A 67 -1.65 3.67 -1.30
C ASN A 67 -1.58 3.72 -2.82
N ILE A 68 -0.43 4.14 -3.34
CA ILE A 68 -0.08 4.08 -4.76
C ILE A 68 1.12 3.14 -4.89
N ALA A 69 0.98 2.09 -5.70
CA ALA A 69 2.06 1.16 -5.95
C ALA A 69 2.29 0.94 -7.44
N ALA A 70 3.56 0.81 -7.80
CA ALA A 70 3.99 0.39 -9.12
C ALA A 70 5.08 -0.68 -8.98
N GLU A 71 4.96 -1.75 -9.75
CA GLU A 71 5.87 -2.89 -9.70
C GLU A 71 6.16 -3.42 -11.10
N ALA A 72 7.42 -3.75 -11.36
CA ALA A 72 7.85 -4.53 -12.50
C ALA A 72 8.25 -5.93 -12.02
N VAL A 73 7.73 -6.95 -12.66
CA VAL A 73 7.93 -8.37 -12.32
C VAL A 73 8.58 -9.08 -13.49
N PHE A 74 9.59 -9.89 -13.19
CA PHE A 74 10.30 -10.72 -14.16
C PHE A 74 10.16 -12.17 -13.74
N GLY A 75 9.80 -13.04 -14.68
CA GLY A 75 9.72 -14.47 -14.45
C GLY A 75 10.66 -15.22 -15.40
N LEU A 76 11.48 -16.11 -14.85
CA LEU A 76 12.43 -16.94 -15.58
C LEU A 76 12.10 -18.41 -15.32
N PRO A 77 11.59 -19.17 -16.27
CA PRO A 77 11.47 -20.62 -16.15
C PRO A 77 12.86 -21.25 -16.24
N LEU A 78 13.26 -21.98 -15.20
CA LEU A 78 14.53 -22.73 -15.17
C LEU A 78 14.35 -24.13 -15.76
N SER A 79 13.20 -24.73 -15.54
CA SER A 79 12.80 -26.04 -16.05
C SER A 79 11.27 -26.12 -16.16
N GLU A 80 10.76 -27.29 -16.56
CA GLU A 80 9.30 -27.55 -16.58
C GLU A 80 8.67 -27.44 -15.17
N THR A 81 9.47 -27.65 -14.13
CA THR A 81 8.99 -27.68 -12.74
C THR A 81 9.49 -26.50 -11.90
N ASP A 82 10.53 -25.80 -12.32
CA ASP A 82 11.20 -24.79 -11.52
C ASP A 82 11.14 -23.41 -12.20
N ALA A 83 10.78 -22.40 -11.46
CA ALA A 83 10.77 -21.01 -11.92
C ALA A 83 11.36 -20.07 -10.88
N ILE A 84 12.08 -19.06 -11.34
CA ILE A 84 12.52 -17.91 -10.53
C ILE A 84 11.68 -16.70 -10.91
N SER A 85 11.34 -15.90 -9.94
CA SER A 85 10.75 -14.58 -10.15
C SER A 85 11.58 -13.51 -9.44
N ALA A 86 11.69 -12.37 -10.05
CA ALA A 86 12.27 -11.17 -9.44
C ALA A 86 11.33 -9.99 -9.67
N SER A 87 11.21 -9.10 -8.70
CA SER A 87 10.47 -7.87 -8.92
C SER A 87 11.13 -6.68 -8.25
N ILE A 88 10.86 -5.51 -8.79
CA ILE A 88 11.19 -4.23 -8.19
C ILE A 88 9.93 -3.37 -8.18
N GLY A 89 9.65 -2.77 -7.04
CA GLY A 89 8.45 -1.95 -6.86
C GLY A 89 8.71 -0.70 -6.05
N ILE A 90 7.81 0.24 -6.21
CA ILE A 90 7.71 1.44 -5.39
C ILE A 90 6.31 1.50 -4.80
N ASP A 91 6.23 1.82 -3.53
CA ASP A 91 4.99 2.05 -2.81
C ASP A 91 5.05 3.42 -2.16
N ARG A 92 3.99 4.18 -2.31
CA ARG A 92 3.76 5.39 -1.55
C ARG A 92 2.48 5.23 -0.76
N ILE A 93 2.61 5.33 0.55
CA ILE A 93 1.52 5.22 1.50
C ILE A 93 1.36 6.57 2.17
N ASP A 94 0.22 7.18 1.99
CA ASP A 94 -0.18 8.38 2.72
C ASP A 94 -1.17 7.94 3.81
N LEU A 95 -0.80 8.13 5.07
CA LEU A 95 -1.58 7.75 6.24
C LEU A 95 -2.08 9.02 6.94
N ASN A 96 -3.39 9.17 7.02
CA ASN A 96 -4.05 10.25 7.71
C ASN A 96 -4.47 9.80 9.10
N THR A 97 -4.00 10.48 10.14
CA THR A 97 -4.34 10.20 11.54
C THR A 97 -4.99 11.42 12.16
N VAL A 98 -5.92 11.21 13.09
CA VAL A 98 -6.61 12.29 13.83
C VAL A 98 -6.20 12.21 15.31
N ASP A 99 -5.57 13.27 15.82
CA ASP A 99 -5.13 13.32 17.21
C ASP A 99 -6.32 13.12 18.16
N GLY A 100 -6.13 12.28 19.17
CA GLY A 100 -7.15 11.94 20.15
C GLY A 100 -8.20 10.91 19.70
N GLN A 101 -8.21 10.53 18.42
CA GLN A 101 -9.12 9.52 17.87
C GLN A 101 -8.38 8.33 17.26
N THR A 102 -7.13 8.52 16.85
CA THR A 102 -6.24 7.46 16.41
C THR A 102 -5.55 6.83 17.62
N PRO A 103 -5.39 5.49 17.68
CA PRO A 103 -4.69 4.83 18.78
C PRO A 103 -3.29 5.42 19.01
N PRO A 104 -2.94 5.77 20.25
CA PRO A 104 -1.65 6.41 20.57
C PRO A 104 -0.46 5.52 20.17
N GLU A 105 -0.60 4.20 20.27
CA GLU A 105 0.45 3.24 19.91
C GLU A 105 0.83 3.34 18.42
N LEU A 106 -0.15 3.61 17.56
CA LEU A 106 0.10 3.82 16.13
C LEU A 106 0.86 5.13 15.90
N ILE A 107 0.49 6.19 16.59
CA ILE A 107 1.18 7.49 16.49
C ILE A 107 2.61 7.37 16.99
N ASP A 108 2.82 6.72 18.14
CA ASP A 108 4.16 6.49 18.69
C ASP A 108 5.05 5.67 17.75
N TYR A 109 4.49 4.62 17.13
CA TYR A 109 5.20 3.86 16.11
C TYR A 109 5.59 4.70 14.91
N LEU A 110 4.67 5.54 14.40
CA LEU A 110 4.95 6.41 13.25
C LEU A 110 6.01 7.47 13.57
N VAL A 111 5.96 8.05 14.77
CA VAL A 111 6.98 9.00 15.24
C VAL A 111 8.34 8.30 15.36
N GLN A 112 8.38 7.09 15.88
CA GLN A 112 9.61 6.32 16.03
C GLN A 112 10.20 5.90 14.67
N ALA A 113 9.35 5.47 13.73
CA ALA A 113 9.78 4.97 12.41
C ALA A 113 10.14 6.08 11.43
N LEU A 114 9.40 7.18 11.43
CA LEU A 114 9.50 8.26 10.44
C LEU A 114 10.08 9.57 11.00
N GLY A 115 10.26 9.64 12.32
CA GLY A 115 10.65 10.88 13.00
C GLY A 115 9.55 11.94 12.90
N ASP A 116 9.91 13.20 13.05
CA ASP A 116 8.98 14.36 13.01
C ASP A 116 8.65 14.81 11.56
N ARG A 117 8.44 13.83 10.66
CA ARG A 117 8.11 14.08 9.25
C ARG A 117 6.62 14.25 8.98
N ALA A 118 5.79 14.21 10.02
CA ALA A 118 4.37 14.43 9.88
C ALA A 118 4.09 15.84 9.33
N ARG A 119 3.28 15.90 8.29
CA ARG A 119 2.72 17.17 7.83
C ARG A 119 1.38 17.36 8.54
N PHE A 120 1.24 18.49 9.22
CA PHE A 120 -0.06 18.87 9.74
C PHE A 120 -0.96 19.27 8.58
N ALA A 121 -1.99 18.46 8.32
CA ALA A 121 -3.01 18.81 7.35
C ALA A 121 -3.97 19.78 8.04
N ARG A 122 -4.03 20.99 7.51
CA ARG A 122 -4.98 22.02 7.95
C ARG A 122 -6.32 21.77 7.27
N ALA A 123 -7.40 21.78 8.03
CA ALA A 123 -8.74 21.74 7.45
C ALA A 123 -8.95 22.97 6.56
N PRO A 124 -9.60 22.82 5.36
CA PRO A 124 -9.92 23.95 4.51
C PRO A 124 -10.89 24.89 5.24
N GLY A 125 -10.41 26.07 5.63
CA GLY A 125 -11.24 27.09 6.30
C GLY A 125 -10.69 27.61 7.64
N ASP A 126 -9.64 26.99 8.19
CA ASP A 126 -9.04 27.46 9.44
C ASP A 126 -8.19 28.72 9.23
N THR A 127 -8.56 29.79 9.95
CA THR A 127 -7.77 31.02 10.04
C THR A 127 -6.46 30.81 10.79
N PRO A 128 -5.40 31.63 10.52
CA PRO A 128 -4.07 31.45 11.08
C PRO A 128 -3.92 31.91 12.54
N ASP A 129 -4.93 31.82 13.37
CA ASP A 129 -4.81 32.20 14.79
C ASP A 129 -4.19 31.03 15.58
N PRO A 130 -3.05 31.26 16.24
CA PRO A 130 -2.51 30.31 17.19
C PRO A 130 -3.39 30.36 18.44
N PHE A 131 -4.30 29.40 18.55
CA PHE A 131 -5.23 29.21 19.66
C PHE A 131 -6.44 30.17 19.66
N PRO A 132 -7.60 29.79 19.09
CA PRO A 132 -8.82 30.53 19.34
C PRO A 132 -9.20 30.35 20.84
N CYS A 133 -8.94 31.37 21.61
CA CYS A 133 -9.55 31.51 22.94
C CYS A 133 -11.04 31.80 22.73
N LEU A 134 -11.90 30.84 23.05
CA LEU A 134 -13.31 31.13 23.23
C LEU A 134 -13.50 31.64 24.66
N ASP A 135 -13.83 32.90 24.77
CA ASP A 135 -14.35 33.54 26.00
C ASP A 135 -15.79 33.05 26.18
N ILE A 136 -16.00 32.17 27.17
CA ILE A 136 -17.30 31.52 27.37
C ILE A 136 -18.26 32.44 28.15
N ASP A 137 -17.76 33.32 29.01
CA ASP A 137 -18.58 34.16 29.90
C ASP A 137 -18.65 35.63 29.45
N ASN A 138 -17.88 35.98 28.39
CA ASN A 138 -17.82 37.33 27.85
C ASN A 138 -17.41 38.39 28.91
N ASP A 139 -16.63 37.97 29.92
CA ASP A 139 -16.07 38.85 30.95
C ASP A 139 -14.66 39.28 30.57
N PRO A 140 -14.45 40.55 30.18
CA PRO A 140 -13.14 41.06 29.77
C PRO A 140 -12.09 41.07 30.90
N ALA A 141 -12.46 40.79 32.16
CA ALA A 141 -11.57 40.79 33.30
C ALA A 141 -10.93 39.43 33.59
N THR A 142 -11.53 38.32 33.11
CA THR A 142 -11.02 36.96 33.28
C THR A 142 -11.22 36.15 31.98
N PRO A 143 -10.32 36.25 31.03
CA PRO A 143 -10.43 35.42 29.81
C PRO A 143 -10.20 33.95 30.18
N ASP A 144 -11.31 33.24 30.45
CA ASP A 144 -11.30 31.77 30.57
C ASP A 144 -11.05 31.17 29.20
N CYS A 145 -9.78 31.03 28.84
CA CYS A 145 -9.37 30.35 27.64
C CYS A 145 -9.66 28.85 27.77
N VAL A 146 -10.83 28.41 27.33
CA VAL A 146 -11.03 27.01 27.02
C VAL A 146 -10.33 26.72 25.69
N VAL A 147 -9.18 26.07 25.77
CA VAL A 147 -8.50 25.52 24.61
C VAL A 147 -9.43 24.46 24.04
N GLN A 148 -10.20 24.84 23.02
CA GLN A 148 -10.92 23.85 22.24
C GLN A 148 -9.85 22.96 21.61
N GLN A 149 -9.80 21.70 22.03
CA GLN A 149 -8.93 20.71 21.38
C GLN A 149 -9.43 20.53 19.95
N VAL A 150 -8.89 21.35 19.05
CA VAL A 150 -9.09 21.14 17.63
C VAL A 150 -8.35 19.85 17.32
N ALA A 151 -9.07 18.84 16.89
CA ALA A 151 -8.49 17.58 16.48
C ALA A 151 -7.59 17.87 15.26
N PHE A 152 -6.28 17.85 15.47
CA PHE A 152 -5.33 18.02 14.39
C PHE A 152 -5.23 16.73 13.59
N SER A 153 -5.41 16.80 12.29
CA SER A 153 -5.09 15.68 11.43
C SER A 153 -3.61 15.75 11.03
N ARG A 154 -2.92 14.61 11.11
CA ARG A 154 -1.53 14.46 10.70
C ARG A 154 -1.47 13.57 9.49
N LEU A 155 -0.79 14.05 8.44
CA LEU A 155 -0.52 13.29 7.24
C LEU A 155 0.92 12.76 7.30
N TRP A 156 1.05 11.44 7.26
CA TRP A 156 2.31 10.73 7.21
C TRP A 156 2.48 10.15 5.80
N THR A 157 3.57 10.48 5.15
CA THR A 157 3.91 9.93 3.85
C THR A 157 5.09 8.97 4.00
N VAL A 158 4.89 7.73 3.56
CA VAL A 158 5.91 6.68 3.54
C VAL A 158 6.17 6.31 2.09
N ASN A 159 7.42 6.42 1.67
CA ASN A 159 7.87 5.93 0.37
C ASN A 159 8.74 4.70 0.59
N ALA A 160 8.38 3.59 -0.02
CA ALA A 160 9.12 2.34 0.08
C ALA A 160 9.54 1.86 -1.31
N TRP A 161 10.82 1.56 -1.47
CA TRP A 161 11.36 0.86 -2.60
C TRP A 161 11.59 -0.59 -2.17
N ARG A 162 11.02 -1.53 -2.88
CA ARG A 162 11.15 -2.95 -2.53
C ARG A 162 11.73 -3.76 -3.68
N GLY A 163 12.56 -4.70 -3.32
CA GLY A 163 13.06 -5.73 -4.20
C GLY A 163 12.59 -7.09 -3.71
N GLN A 164 12.14 -7.95 -4.61
CA GLN A 164 11.74 -9.31 -4.28
C GLN A 164 12.44 -10.30 -5.19
N ILE A 165 12.75 -11.46 -4.64
CA ILE A 165 13.18 -12.64 -5.38
C ILE A 165 12.41 -13.84 -4.88
N GLY A 166 11.95 -14.69 -5.78
CA GLY A 166 11.22 -15.90 -5.46
C GLY A 166 11.68 -17.07 -6.29
N TRP A 167 11.59 -18.24 -5.71
CA TRP A 167 11.75 -19.52 -6.40
C TRP A 167 10.51 -20.36 -6.12
N ALA A 168 10.02 -21.01 -7.15
CA ALA A 168 8.88 -21.92 -7.04
C ALA A 168 9.21 -23.23 -7.76
N ARG A 169 8.83 -24.34 -7.13
CA ARG A 169 8.91 -25.69 -7.69
C ARG A 169 7.54 -26.35 -7.64
N ASP A 170 7.03 -26.72 -8.80
CA ASP A 170 5.76 -27.40 -8.97
C ASP A 170 5.98 -28.74 -9.67
N THR A 171 5.84 -29.83 -8.91
CA THR A 171 5.97 -31.20 -9.40
C THR A 171 4.62 -31.93 -9.40
N ARG A 172 3.51 -31.20 -9.24
CA ARG A 172 2.16 -31.79 -9.21
C ARG A 172 1.81 -32.36 -10.58
N ASN A 173 1.17 -33.53 -10.57
CA ASN A 173 0.72 -34.19 -11.79
C ASN A 173 -0.51 -33.52 -12.43
N ASP A 174 -1.27 -32.73 -11.66
CA ASP A 174 -2.41 -31.95 -12.14
C ASP A 174 -2.51 -30.66 -11.34
N PHE A 175 -2.88 -29.58 -12.03
CA PHE A 175 -2.99 -28.26 -11.39
C PHE A 175 -4.27 -28.12 -10.56
N PHE A 176 -5.40 -28.69 -11.05
CA PHE A 176 -6.71 -28.52 -10.41
C PHE A 176 -7.01 -29.61 -9.38
N ALA A 177 -6.58 -30.86 -9.64
CA ALA A 177 -6.85 -32.02 -8.80
C ALA A 177 -5.58 -32.86 -8.61
N PRO A 178 -4.55 -32.34 -7.92
CA PRO A 178 -3.29 -33.06 -7.76
C PRO A 178 -3.48 -34.31 -6.89
N THR A 179 -3.04 -35.43 -7.42
CA THR A 179 -3.02 -36.72 -6.70
C THR A 179 -1.60 -37.14 -6.32
N ALA A 180 -0.59 -36.53 -6.90
CA ALA A 180 0.83 -36.77 -6.62
C ALA A 180 1.66 -35.50 -6.91
N GLY A 181 2.84 -35.42 -6.28
CA GLY A 181 3.76 -34.29 -6.40
C GLY A 181 3.56 -33.26 -5.29
N MET A 182 4.31 -32.18 -5.35
CA MET A 182 4.31 -31.09 -4.36
C MET A 182 4.48 -29.74 -5.05
N PHE A 183 4.02 -28.70 -4.37
CA PHE A 183 4.28 -27.32 -4.72
C PHE A 183 5.03 -26.65 -3.57
N ASN A 184 6.21 -26.12 -3.83
CA ASN A 184 7.01 -25.34 -2.88
C ASN A 184 7.26 -23.96 -3.47
N ARG A 185 7.19 -22.95 -2.63
CA ARG A 185 7.54 -21.58 -2.98
C ARG A 185 8.34 -20.95 -1.85
N VAL A 186 9.47 -20.36 -2.17
CA VAL A 186 10.30 -19.58 -1.25
C VAL A 186 10.47 -18.20 -1.84
N GLY A 187 10.33 -17.18 -1.02
CA GLY A 187 10.50 -15.79 -1.43
C GLY A 187 11.21 -14.97 -0.37
N ALA A 188 11.95 -14.00 -0.82
CA ALA A 188 12.54 -12.96 0.02
C ALA A 188 12.19 -11.59 -0.55
N GLU A 189 11.85 -10.67 0.34
CA GLU A 189 11.56 -9.26 0.03
C GLU A 189 12.41 -8.40 0.94
N ILE A 190 13.00 -7.37 0.38
CA ILE A 190 13.81 -6.39 1.11
C ILE A 190 13.39 -4.97 0.74
N ALA A 191 13.41 -4.09 1.71
CA ALA A 191 13.39 -2.66 1.46
C ALA A 191 14.74 -2.23 0.87
N LEU A 192 14.71 -1.51 -0.24
CA LEU A 192 15.91 -1.02 -0.90
C LEU A 192 16.38 0.30 -0.27
N PRO A 193 17.68 0.63 -0.39
CA PRO A 193 18.21 1.90 0.10
C PRO A 193 17.45 3.09 -0.49
N GLY A 194 17.09 4.04 0.37
CA GLY A 194 16.26 5.19 0.01
C GLY A 194 14.79 5.03 0.36
N SER A 195 14.39 3.85 0.89
CA SER A 195 13.09 3.67 1.51
C SER A 195 13.02 4.39 2.86
N ASP A 196 11.82 4.88 3.21
CA ASP A 196 11.56 5.43 4.54
C ASP A 196 11.46 4.33 5.63
N LEU A 197 11.20 3.10 5.21
CA LEU A 197 11.16 1.92 6.08
C LEU A 197 12.26 0.93 5.69
N GLU A 198 12.94 0.36 6.69
CA GLU A 198 13.92 -0.69 6.52
C GLU A 198 13.34 -2.01 7.05
N TYR A 199 13.16 -2.98 6.17
CA TYR A 199 12.67 -4.31 6.54
C TYR A 199 13.17 -5.39 5.60
N PHE A 200 13.11 -6.62 6.06
CA PHE A 200 13.19 -7.81 5.22
C PHE A 200 12.09 -8.80 5.59
N LYS A 201 11.64 -9.56 4.62
CA LYS A 201 10.60 -10.58 4.80
C LYS A 201 11.00 -11.83 4.04
N ILE A 202 10.89 -12.96 4.69
CA ILE A 202 11.08 -14.29 4.09
C ILE A 202 9.75 -15.01 4.17
N SER A 203 9.34 -15.62 3.07
CA SER A 203 8.12 -16.42 2.96
C SER A 203 8.44 -17.82 2.44
N TYR A 204 7.73 -18.80 2.98
CA TYR A 204 7.79 -20.20 2.58
C TYR A 204 6.37 -20.74 2.45
#